data_241c7871d6f78477afe7558c8496634b
#
_entry.id   241c7871d6f78477afe7558c8496634b
#
_cell.length_a   1.000
_cell.length_b   1.000
_cell.length_c   1.000
_cell.angle_alpha   90.00
_cell.angle_beta   90.00
_cell.angle_gamma   90.00
#
_symmetry.space_group_name_H-M   'P 1'
#
loop_
_entity.id
_entity.type
_entity.pdbx_description
1 polymer ?
#
loop_
_entity_poly.entity_id
_entity_poly.type
_entity_poly.pdbx_seq_one_letter_code
_entity_poly.pdbx_strand_id
1 'polypeptide(L)'
;MKKFLLGALGLLALTLAGCSSNALTTNKTSYHPTALTAVIKGDAKAKTVSYQINDGKKQHVKVNGGTYFFQVPAATKQQTVKLTAGSATKTVTVKRVTALGNYKKLAATYNQMAIASYLPTKVQKQMLTAQKTQAATKKKLAALAKTNPTAAAAAIQKEQAAAKQLQAKLVTAKKQAKDDLLPTTAKDGVQNLVNNQDVTVRGNVQDGKLMGLALIVPTKQMKTKSGQKKFGTTFALLGTTLKAKPKYVINKFEKVLKDAKKNSSSTTTKTIRSNGIRFNTGFSTDHLYIYMTK
;
A
#
# COMPACT_ATOMS: atom_id res chain seq x y z
N MET A 1 71.81 -35.65 -16.88
CA MET A 1 70.68 -35.56 -15.94
C MET A 1 70.80 -34.18 -15.29
N LYS A 2 70.25 -33.18 -15.86
CA LYS A 2 70.35 -31.79 -15.34
C LYS A 2 68.94 -31.27 -15.14
N LYS A 3 68.59 -30.97 -13.83
CA LYS A 3 67.34 -30.37 -13.40
C LYS A 3 67.42 -28.86 -13.68
N PHE A 4 66.46 -28.32 -14.42
CA PHE A 4 66.27 -26.87 -14.53
C PHE A 4 65.12 -26.47 -13.61
N LEU A 5 65.44 -25.65 -12.60
CA LEU A 5 64.47 -24.88 -11.83
C LEU A 5 64.18 -23.59 -12.61
N LEU A 6 62.92 -23.36 -12.98
CA LEU A 6 62.43 -22.06 -13.41
C LEU A 6 61.68 -21.43 -12.24
N GLY A 7 62.25 -20.36 -11.70
CA GLY A 7 61.60 -19.53 -10.68
C GLY A 7 60.56 -18.66 -11.35
N ALA A 8 59.31 -18.72 -10.85
CA ALA A 8 58.26 -17.81 -11.21
C ALA A 8 58.34 -16.55 -10.33
N LEU A 9 58.77 -15.43 -10.94
CA LEU A 9 58.62 -14.11 -10.36
C LEU A 9 57.15 -13.72 -10.37
N GLY A 10 56.51 -13.77 -9.21
CA GLY A 10 55.18 -13.21 -9.02
C GLY A 10 55.25 -11.68 -8.96
N LEU A 11 54.76 -11.02 -10.02
CA LEU A 11 54.48 -9.58 -10.00
C LEU A 11 53.28 -9.34 -9.06
N LEU A 12 53.57 -8.85 -7.87
CA LEU A 12 52.57 -8.21 -7.01
C LEU A 12 52.19 -6.87 -7.66
N ALA A 13 51.13 -6.85 -8.45
CA ALA A 13 50.50 -5.60 -8.86
C ALA A 13 49.80 -4.99 -7.62
N LEU A 14 50.49 -4.13 -6.89
CA LEU A 14 49.93 -3.19 -5.96
C LEU A 14 49.00 -2.25 -6.76
N THR A 15 47.71 -2.56 -6.83
CA THR A 15 46.70 -1.60 -7.25
C THR A 15 46.62 -0.52 -6.19
N LEU A 16 47.37 0.55 -6.42
CA LEU A 16 47.11 1.83 -5.75
C LEU A 16 45.67 2.20 -6.04
N ALA A 17 44.80 1.91 -5.08
CA ALA A 17 43.43 2.49 -5.03
C ALA A 17 43.64 4.00 -4.86
N GLY A 18 43.80 4.71 -5.98
CA GLY A 18 43.83 6.16 -6.00
C GLY A 18 42.59 6.68 -5.29
N CYS A 19 42.81 7.51 -4.29
CA CYS A 19 41.78 8.34 -3.68
C CYS A 19 41.13 9.18 -4.79
N SER A 20 40.10 8.65 -5.47
CA SER A 20 39.37 9.42 -6.46
C SER A 20 38.64 10.55 -5.73
N SER A 21 38.92 11.80 -6.15
CA SER A 21 38.27 13.01 -5.65
C SER A 21 36.74 13.00 -5.78
N ASN A 22 36.17 11.99 -6.39
CA ASN A 22 34.73 11.79 -6.63
C ASN A 22 34.19 10.63 -5.77
N ALA A 23 34.35 10.70 -4.46
CA ALA A 23 33.80 9.68 -3.58
C ALA A 23 32.26 9.62 -3.71
N LEU A 24 31.74 8.46 -4.13
CA LEU A 24 30.34 8.11 -4.12
C LEU A 24 30.13 6.98 -3.13
N THR A 25 29.39 7.21 -2.06
CA THR A 25 29.11 6.22 -1.03
C THR A 25 27.62 5.88 -0.97
N THR A 26 27.28 4.77 -0.36
CA THR A 26 25.92 4.39 0.02
C THR A 26 25.97 3.80 1.42
N ASN A 27 24.99 4.10 2.25
CA ASN A 27 24.94 3.62 3.64
C ASN A 27 24.82 2.09 3.74
N LYS A 28 24.31 1.44 2.68
CA LYS A 28 24.14 -0.02 2.59
C LYS A 28 24.38 -0.48 1.16
N THR A 29 24.68 -1.74 0.98
CA THR A 29 24.74 -2.40 -0.34
C THR A 29 23.42 -3.10 -0.69
N SER A 30 22.60 -3.41 0.33
CA SER A 30 21.29 -4.04 0.18
C SER A 30 20.24 -3.33 1.03
N TYR A 31 19.13 -2.98 0.43
CA TYR A 31 18.03 -2.23 1.04
C TYR A 31 16.75 -3.07 1.07
N HIS A 32 15.99 -2.95 2.16
CA HIS A 32 14.66 -3.52 2.30
C HIS A 32 13.63 -2.40 2.26
N PRO A 33 12.59 -2.47 1.41
CA PRO A 33 11.45 -1.57 1.54
C PRO A 33 10.78 -1.73 2.90
N THR A 34 10.59 -0.64 3.60
CA THR A 34 9.95 -0.64 4.94
C THR A 34 8.45 -0.34 4.89
N ALA A 35 8.03 0.35 3.85
CA ALA A 35 6.63 0.70 3.58
C ALA A 35 6.34 0.59 2.07
N LEU A 36 6.24 1.72 1.36
CA LEU A 36 5.98 1.74 -0.09
C LEU A 36 7.28 1.71 -0.90
N THR A 37 8.40 2.11 -0.30
CA THR A 37 9.68 2.32 -0.96
C THR A 37 10.85 1.86 -0.10
N ALA A 38 12.00 1.64 -0.71
CA ALA A 38 13.30 1.66 -0.04
C ALA A 38 13.91 3.06 -0.19
N VAL A 39 14.49 3.61 0.87
CA VAL A 39 15.23 4.87 0.83
C VAL A 39 16.71 4.57 0.69
N ILE A 40 17.29 4.92 -0.46
CA ILE A 40 18.72 4.85 -0.69
C ILE A 40 19.32 6.21 -0.37
N LYS A 41 20.35 6.23 0.45
CA LYS A 41 21.08 7.43 0.84
C LYS A 41 22.58 7.17 0.91
N GLY A 42 23.36 8.22 0.74
CA GLY A 42 24.81 8.18 0.80
C GLY A 42 25.39 9.57 0.60
N ASP A 43 26.68 9.63 0.39
CA ASP A 43 27.42 10.87 0.21
C ASP A 43 28.05 10.93 -1.18
N ALA A 44 28.15 12.14 -1.73
CA ALA A 44 28.85 12.41 -2.99
C ALA A 44 29.43 13.83 -2.99
N LYS A 45 30.61 13.99 -3.59
CA LYS A 45 31.20 15.32 -3.83
C LYS A 45 30.59 16.04 -5.03
N ALA A 46 30.02 15.29 -5.98
CA ALA A 46 29.33 15.85 -7.15
C ALA A 46 28.06 16.58 -6.75
N LYS A 47 27.65 17.60 -7.50
CA LYS A 47 26.38 18.32 -7.28
C LYS A 47 25.13 17.47 -7.50
N THR A 48 25.28 16.37 -8.25
CA THR A 48 24.16 15.49 -8.65
C THR A 48 24.64 14.04 -8.72
N VAL A 49 23.80 13.11 -8.25
CA VAL A 49 23.96 11.67 -8.45
C VAL A 49 22.89 11.21 -9.45
N SER A 50 23.35 10.54 -10.51
CA SER A 50 22.47 9.83 -11.44
C SER A 50 22.19 8.45 -10.88
N TYR A 51 20.97 7.94 -11.03
CA TYR A 51 20.65 6.57 -10.69
C TYR A 51 19.74 5.92 -11.74
N GLN A 52 19.87 4.61 -11.88
CA GLN A 52 19.09 3.79 -12.79
C GLN A 52 18.61 2.54 -12.06
N ILE A 53 17.31 2.29 -12.07
CA ILE A 53 16.70 1.12 -11.46
C ILE A 53 16.52 0.07 -12.54
N ASN A 54 17.20 -1.09 -12.41
CA ASN A 54 17.30 -2.12 -13.45
C ASN A 54 17.71 -1.48 -14.79
N ASP A 55 16.98 -1.79 -15.87
CA ASP A 55 17.18 -1.24 -17.22
C ASP A 55 16.27 -0.04 -17.52
N GLY A 56 15.65 0.56 -16.47
CA GLY A 56 14.77 1.70 -16.60
C GLY A 56 15.49 3.00 -16.97
N LYS A 57 14.74 4.08 -17.07
CA LYS A 57 15.29 5.41 -17.39
C LYS A 57 16.24 5.88 -16.28
N LYS A 58 17.35 6.51 -16.70
CA LYS A 58 18.25 7.21 -15.79
C LYS A 58 17.56 8.42 -15.19
N GLN A 59 17.67 8.57 -13.87
CA GLN A 59 17.11 9.65 -13.07
C GLN A 59 18.24 10.36 -12.33
N HIS A 60 17.95 11.55 -11.78
CA HIS A 60 18.92 12.38 -11.10
C HIS A 60 18.38 12.86 -9.75
N VAL A 61 19.26 12.92 -8.77
CA VAL A 61 19.01 13.53 -7.45
C VAL A 61 20.07 14.55 -7.11
N LYS A 62 19.68 15.69 -6.55
CA LYS A 62 20.61 16.71 -6.08
C LYS A 62 21.31 16.24 -4.81
N VAL A 63 22.58 16.61 -4.70
CA VAL A 63 23.39 16.45 -3.48
C VAL A 63 23.28 17.72 -2.67
N ASN A 64 22.86 17.63 -1.43
CA ASN A 64 22.72 18.75 -0.49
C ASN A 64 23.62 18.51 0.71
N GLY A 65 24.56 19.44 0.98
CA GLY A 65 25.51 19.26 2.07
C GLY A 65 26.36 17.99 1.99
N GLY A 66 26.74 17.58 0.76
CA GLY A 66 27.50 16.34 0.54
C GLY A 66 26.66 15.05 0.54
N THR A 67 25.39 15.11 0.95
CA THR A 67 24.51 13.94 1.11
C THR A 67 23.43 13.91 0.03
N TYR A 68 23.06 12.72 -0.41
CA TYR A 68 21.92 12.49 -1.30
C TYR A 68 20.99 11.40 -0.76
N PHE A 69 19.73 11.47 -1.13
CA PHE A 69 18.77 10.38 -0.93
C PHE A 69 17.70 10.36 -2.02
N PHE A 70 17.19 9.18 -2.31
CA PHE A 70 16.05 8.98 -3.20
C PHE A 70 15.30 7.71 -2.84
N GLN A 71 14.10 7.55 -3.40
CA GLN A 71 13.22 6.44 -3.10
C GLN A 71 13.12 5.48 -4.30
N VAL A 72 13.21 4.19 -4.01
CA VAL A 72 12.97 3.11 -4.98
C VAL A 72 11.66 2.42 -4.61
N PRO A 73 10.65 2.40 -5.48
CA PRO A 73 9.40 1.72 -5.20
C PRO A 73 9.60 0.24 -4.91
N ALA A 74 8.90 -0.28 -3.90
CA ALA A 74 8.92 -1.71 -3.59
C ALA A 74 8.34 -2.53 -4.76
N ALA A 75 8.94 -3.67 -5.09
CA ALA A 75 8.52 -4.54 -6.17
C ALA A 75 8.54 -6.03 -5.76
N THR A 76 7.86 -6.89 -6.54
CA THR A 76 7.86 -8.34 -6.31
C THR A 76 9.15 -9.03 -6.74
N LYS A 77 9.96 -8.37 -7.55
CA LYS A 77 11.29 -8.83 -7.96
C LYS A 77 12.35 -7.99 -7.25
N GLN A 78 13.53 -8.57 -7.01
CA GLN A 78 14.69 -7.82 -6.56
C GLN A 78 15.08 -6.82 -7.63
N GLN A 79 15.47 -5.62 -7.22
CA GLN A 79 15.87 -4.54 -8.11
C GLN A 79 17.36 -4.23 -7.91
N THR A 80 18.06 -3.97 -9.00
CA THR A 80 19.43 -3.46 -9.01
C THR A 80 19.37 -1.97 -9.26
N VAL A 81 20.13 -1.19 -8.48
CA VAL A 81 20.21 0.27 -8.65
C VAL A 81 21.65 0.65 -8.90
N LYS A 82 21.94 1.13 -10.10
CA LYS A 82 23.24 1.66 -10.50
C LYS A 82 23.27 3.15 -10.24
N LEU A 83 24.23 3.62 -9.48
CA LEU A 83 24.46 5.02 -9.14
C LEU A 83 25.74 5.51 -9.85
N THR A 84 25.76 6.77 -10.26
CA THR A 84 26.91 7.38 -10.92
C THR A 84 27.05 8.84 -10.47
N ALA A 85 28.26 9.24 -10.08
CA ALA A 85 28.60 10.63 -9.74
C ALA A 85 30.00 10.94 -10.33
N GLY A 86 30.05 11.76 -11.39
CA GLY A 86 31.26 11.92 -12.19
C GLY A 86 31.70 10.59 -12.78
N SER A 87 32.95 10.19 -12.54
CA SER A 87 33.51 8.88 -12.95
C SER A 87 33.20 7.75 -11.97
N ALA A 88 32.76 8.06 -10.74
CA ALA A 88 32.47 7.07 -9.72
C ALA A 88 31.12 6.35 -10.00
N THR A 89 31.15 5.03 -9.90
CA THR A 89 29.94 4.19 -10.07
C THR A 89 29.80 3.26 -8.87
N LYS A 90 28.55 3.05 -8.42
CA LYS A 90 28.20 2.10 -7.36
C LYS A 90 26.90 1.37 -7.69
N THR A 91 26.83 0.12 -7.31
CA THR A 91 25.61 -0.69 -7.48
C THR A 91 25.12 -1.17 -6.12
N VAL A 92 23.80 -1.03 -5.89
CA VAL A 92 23.14 -1.55 -4.69
C VAL A 92 21.90 -2.37 -5.10
N THR A 93 21.41 -3.18 -4.19
CA THR A 93 20.20 -3.99 -4.42
C THR A 93 19.06 -3.53 -3.53
N VAL A 94 17.82 -3.59 -4.05
CA VAL A 94 16.59 -3.44 -3.28
C VAL A 94 15.87 -4.78 -3.28
N LYS A 95 15.67 -5.34 -2.10
CA LYS A 95 15.07 -6.67 -1.95
C LYS A 95 13.59 -6.65 -2.31
N ARG A 96 13.11 -7.78 -2.85
CA ARG A 96 11.71 -8.00 -3.18
C ARG A 96 10.80 -7.95 -1.96
N VAL A 97 9.53 -7.63 -2.18
CA VAL A 97 8.46 -7.75 -1.18
C VAL A 97 7.33 -8.62 -1.72
N THR A 98 6.47 -9.08 -0.83
CA THR A 98 5.24 -9.78 -1.21
C THR A 98 4.13 -8.76 -1.44
N ALA A 99 3.47 -8.81 -2.60
CA ALA A 99 2.33 -7.95 -2.90
C ALA A 99 1.14 -8.21 -1.97
N LEU A 100 0.38 -7.18 -1.67
CA LEU A 100 -0.92 -7.27 -0.98
C LEU A 100 -1.94 -8.05 -1.82
N GLY A 101 -1.89 -7.89 -3.15
CA GLY A 101 -2.74 -8.60 -4.10
C GLY A 101 -2.82 -7.92 -5.46
N ASN A 102 -3.72 -8.42 -6.32
CA ASN A 102 -4.03 -7.79 -7.60
C ASN A 102 -4.79 -6.48 -7.36
N TYR A 103 -4.26 -5.37 -7.86
CA TYR A 103 -4.81 -4.03 -7.63
C TYR A 103 -6.27 -3.91 -8.07
N LYS A 104 -6.59 -4.32 -9.32
CA LYS A 104 -7.95 -4.20 -9.90
C LYS A 104 -8.99 -4.92 -9.04
N LYS A 105 -8.66 -6.14 -8.56
CA LYS A 105 -9.56 -6.91 -7.68
C LYS A 105 -9.75 -6.24 -6.32
N LEU A 106 -8.67 -5.73 -5.73
CA LEU A 106 -8.73 -5.04 -4.44
C LEU A 106 -9.51 -3.73 -4.56
N ALA A 107 -9.26 -2.93 -5.61
CA ALA A 107 -9.99 -1.69 -5.87
C ALA A 107 -11.49 -1.95 -6.07
N ALA A 108 -11.87 -2.98 -6.84
CA ALA A 108 -13.28 -3.34 -7.03
C ALA A 108 -13.97 -3.70 -5.70
N THR A 109 -13.32 -4.54 -4.87
CA THR A 109 -13.84 -4.91 -3.55
C THR A 109 -13.97 -3.70 -2.62
N TYR A 110 -12.95 -2.86 -2.56
CA TYR A 110 -12.97 -1.63 -1.77
C TYR A 110 -14.11 -0.70 -2.22
N ASN A 111 -14.20 -0.42 -3.51
CA ASN A 111 -15.20 0.49 -4.06
C ASN A 111 -16.64 0.01 -3.82
N GLN A 112 -16.89 -1.28 -3.94
CA GLN A 112 -18.19 -1.87 -3.61
C GLN A 112 -18.58 -1.59 -2.15
N MET A 113 -17.66 -1.81 -1.21
CA MET A 113 -17.89 -1.55 0.21
C MET A 113 -17.98 -0.04 0.51
N ALA A 114 -17.16 0.79 -0.15
CA ALA A 114 -17.19 2.23 0.00
C ALA A 114 -18.55 2.80 -0.44
N ILE A 115 -19.07 2.38 -1.60
CA ILE A 115 -20.41 2.77 -2.05
C ILE A 115 -21.48 2.29 -1.05
N ALA A 116 -21.38 1.04 -0.59
CA ALA A 116 -22.34 0.49 0.36
C ALA A 116 -22.37 1.26 1.70
N SER A 117 -21.24 1.85 2.12
CA SER A 117 -21.16 2.65 3.36
C SER A 117 -21.97 3.94 3.33
N TYR A 118 -22.33 4.43 2.14
CA TYR A 118 -23.20 5.61 1.92
C TYR A 118 -24.69 5.28 1.86
N LEU A 119 -25.05 4.00 1.85
CA LEU A 119 -26.44 3.59 1.93
C LEU A 119 -26.99 3.79 3.35
N PRO A 120 -28.31 4.10 3.51
CA PRO A 120 -28.94 4.10 4.82
C PRO A 120 -28.73 2.76 5.56
N THR A 121 -28.51 2.81 6.87
CA THR A 121 -28.20 1.61 7.69
C THR A 121 -29.25 0.49 7.53
N LYS A 122 -30.54 0.86 7.38
CA LYS A 122 -31.62 -0.10 7.11
C LYS A 122 -31.38 -0.87 5.80
N VAL A 123 -30.95 -0.15 4.75
CA VAL A 123 -30.67 -0.75 3.42
C VAL A 123 -29.43 -1.64 3.49
N GLN A 124 -28.38 -1.22 4.19
CA GLN A 124 -27.18 -2.05 4.39
C GLN A 124 -27.53 -3.38 5.08
N LYS A 125 -28.35 -3.34 6.15
CA LYS A 125 -28.82 -4.53 6.85
C LYS A 125 -29.66 -5.43 5.93
N GLN A 126 -30.56 -4.84 5.15
CA GLN A 126 -31.38 -5.58 4.17
C GLN A 126 -30.51 -6.30 3.12
N MET A 127 -29.49 -5.62 2.57
CA MET A 127 -28.55 -6.24 1.62
C MET A 127 -27.81 -7.42 2.24
N LEU A 128 -27.30 -7.30 3.46
CA LEU A 128 -26.61 -8.40 4.15
C LEU A 128 -27.55 -9.58 4.42
N THR A 129 -28.79 -9.34 4.79
CA THR A 129 -29.80 -10.38 4.97
C THR A 129 -30.13 -11.06 3.64
N ALA A 130 -30.40 -10.28 2.58
CA ALA A 130 -30.70 -10.81 1.25
C ALA A 130 -29.54 -11.68 0.72
N GLN A 131 -28.29 -11.26 0.91
CA GLN A 131 -27.14 -12.06 0.52
C GLN A 131 -27.06 -13.41 1.25
N LYS A 132 -27.33 -13.41 2.57
CA LYS A 132 -27.35 -14.65 3.38
C LYS A 132 -28.48 -15.60 3.00
N THR A 133 -29.64 -15.06 2.63
CA THR A 133 -30.85 -15.84 2.35
C THR A 133 -31.05 -16.16 0.87
N GLN A 134 -30.20 -15.68 -0.04
CA GLN A 134 -30.37 -15.78 -1.48
C GLN A 134 -30.62 -17.22 -1.97
N ALA A 135 -29.84 -18.19 -1.48
CA ALA A 135 -29.99 -19.58 -1.87
C ALA A 135 -31.34 -20.18 -1.39
N ALA A 136 -31.73 -19.85 -0.15
CA ALA A 136 -33.00 -20.28 0.43
C ALA A 136 -34.20 -19.64 -0.29
N THR A 137 -34.09 -18.33 -0.61
CA THR A 137 -35.13 -17.62 -1.38
C THR A 137 -35.31 -18.21 -2.75
N LYS A 138 -34.23 -18.52 -3.49
CA LYS A 138 -34.30 -19.19 -4.80
C LYS A 138 -35.02 -20.56 -4.72
N LYS A 139 -34.68 -21.39 -3.70
CA LYS A 139 -35.35 -22.69 -3.50
C LYS A 139 -36.84 -22.52 -3.21
N LYS A 140 -37.23 -21.57 -2.36
CA LYS A 140 -38.63 -21.26 -2.04
C LYS A 140 -39.41 -20.83 -3.29
N LEU A 141 -38.85 -19.91 -4.09
CA LEU A 141 -39.47 -19.46 -5.32
C LEU A 141 -39.63 -20.60 -6.34
N ALA A 142 -38.64 -21.47 -6.49
CA ALA A 142 -38.73 -22.62 -7.38
C ALA A 142 -39.80 -23.65 -6.93
N ALA A 143 -39.93 -23.87 -5.63
CA ALA A 143 -40.98 -24.72 -5.08
C ALA A 143 -42.36 -24.09 -5.27
N LEU A 144 -42.51 -22.79 -4.98
CA LEU A 144 -43.77 -22.05 -5.16
C LEU A 144 -44.22 -22.04 -6.62
N ALA A 145 -43.30 -21.92 -7.56
CA ALA A 145 -43.60 -21.95 -8.99
C ALA A 145 -44.21 -23.27 -9.43
N LYS A 146 -43.89 -24.39 -8.76
CA LYS A 146 -44.51 -25.72 -9.06
C LYS A 146 -45.89 -25.88 -8.46
N THR A 147 -46.16 -25.30 -7.29
CA THR A 147 -47.41 -25.47 -6.54
C THR A 147 -48.43 -24.35 -6.78
N ASN A 148 -47.92 -23.12 -6.98
CA ASN A 148 -48.76 -21.93 -7.22
C ASN A 148 -48.03 -20.92 -8.12
N PRO A 149 -48.14 -21.08 -9.46
CA PRO A 149 -47.46 -20.22 -10.44
C PRO A 149 -47.80 -18.73 -10.29
N THR A 150 -49.06 -18.40 -9.99
CA THR A 150 -49.55 -17.03 -9.83
C THR A 150 -48.90 -16.35 -8.63
N ALA A 151 -48.82 -17.04 -7.48
CA ALA A 151 -48.15 -16.52 -6.29
C ALA A 151 -46.65 -16.39 -6.51
N ALA A 152 -46.02 -17.31 -7.26
CA ALA A 152 -44.60 -17.21 -7.63
C ALA A 152 -44.32 -15.97 -8.51
N ALA A 153 -45.18 -15.71 -9.50
CA ALA A 153 -45.09 -14.53 -10.37
C ALA A 153 -45.17 -13.21 -9.55
N ALA A 154 -46.15 -13.12 -8.64
CA ALA A 154 -46.30 -11.99 -7.76
C ALA A 154 -45.08 -11.78 -6.85
N ALA A 155 -44.48 -12.83 -6.29
CA ALA A 155 -43.27 -12.78 -5.50
C ALA A 155 -42.06 -12.30 -6.32
N ILE A 156 -41.89 -12.77 -7.54
CA ILE A 156 -40.82 -12.34 -8.48
C ILE A 156 -40.98 -10.83 -8.80
N GLN A 157 -42.19 -10.36 -9.11
CA GLN A 157 -42.46 -8.95 -9.37
C GLN A 157 -42.08 -8.07 -8.16
N LYS A 158 -42.40 -8.49 -6.95
CA LYS A 158 -42.03 -7.80 -5.70
C LYS A 158 -40.53 -7.72 -5.54
N GLU A 159 -39.82 -8.81 -5.80
CA GLU A 159 -38.33 -8.82 -5.77
C GLU A 159 -37.70 -7.90 -6.82
N GLN A 160 -38.26 -7.90 -8.05
CA GLN A 160 -37.79 -6.98 -9.11
C GLN A 160 -38.02 -5.52 -8.77
N ALA A 161 -39.17 -5.18 -8.19
CA ALA A 161 -39.44 -3.82 -7.71
C ALA A 161 -38.46 -3.40 -6.60
N ALA A 162 -38.19 -4.27 -5.63
CA ALA A 162 -37.20 -4.03 -4.59
C ALA A 162 -35.79 -3.86 -5.15
N ALA A 163 -35.39 -4.66 -6.16
CA ALA A 163 -34.11 -4.54 -6.84
C ALA A 163 -33.97 -3.20 -7.58
N LYS A 164 -35.02 -2.73 -8.28
CA LYS A 164 -35.02 -1.40 -8.92
C LYS A 164 -34.83 -0.26 -7.90
N GLN A 165 -35.53 -0.31 -6.77
CA GLN A 165 -35.36 0.68 -5.70
C GLN A 165 -33.94 0.66 -5.10
N LEU A 166 -33.37 -0.53 -4.88
CA LEU A 166 -31.99 -0.68 -4.41
C LEU A 166 -31.00 -0.10 -5.42
N GLN A 167 -31.21 -0.37 -6.71
CA GLN A 167 -30.37 0.16 -7.78
C GLN A 167 -30.36 1.70 -7.79
N ALA A 168 -31.50 2.36 -7.65
CA ALA A 168 -31.59 3.81 -7.55
C ALA A 168 -30.80 4.35 -6.33
N LYS A 169 -30.92 3.69 -5.17
CA LYS A 169 -30.15 4.04 -3.96
C LYS A 169 -28.65 3.85 -4.16
N LEU A 170 -28.23 2.78 -4.85
CA LEU A 170 -26.83 2.53 -5.18
C LEU A 170 -26.25 3.60 -6.11
N VAL A 171 -27.02 4.07 -7.10
CA VAL A 171 -26.60 5.18 -7.98
C VAL A 171 -26.35 6.44 -7.16
N THR A 172 -27.25 6.79 -6.24
CA THR A 172 -27.08 7.95 -5.34
C THR A 172 -25.87 7.76 -4.42
N ALA A 173 -25.74 6.60 -3.79
CA ALA A 173 -24.59 6.28 -2.92
C ALA A 173 -23.25 6.32 -3.69
N LYS A 174 -23.22 5.89 -4.94
CA LYS A 174 -22.02 5.98 -5.79
C LYS A 174 -21.63 7.43 -6.07
N LYS A 175 -22.59 8.31 -6.33
CA LYS A 175 -22.32 9.76 -6.50
C LYS A 175 -21.74 10.37 -5.22
N GLN A 176 -22.27 10.01 -4.06
CA GLN A 176 -21.78 10.49 -2.76
C GLN A 176 -20.37 9.95 -2.43
N ALA A 177 -20.09 8.72 -2.83
CA ALA A 177 -18.81 8.06 -2.56
C ALA A 177 -17.69 8.47 -3.54
N LYS A 178 -17.96 9.24 -4.59
CA LYS A 178 -17.03 9.45 -5.73
C LYS A 178 -15.60 9.80 -5.32
N ASP A 179 -15.44 10.68 -4.32
CA ASP A 179 -14.14 11.16 -3.87
C ASP A 179 -13.42 10.19 -2.91
N ASP A 180 -14.07 9.08 -2.58
CA ASP A 180 -13.54 8.01 -1.73
C ASP A 180 -13.17 6.75 -2.52
N LEU A 181 -13.52 6.69 -3.79
CA LEU A 181 -13.31 5.50 -4.59
C LEU A 181 -11.85 5.40 -5.05
N LEU A 182 -11.30 4.19 -5.00
CA LEU A 182 -10.03 3.90 -5.66
C LEU A 182 -10.22 3.90 -7.18
N PRO A 183 -9.28 4.43 -7.97
CA PRO A 183 -9.28 4.28 -9.42
C PRO A 183 -9.38 2.80 -9.81
N THR A 184 -10.13 2.48 -10.85
CA THR A 184 -10.28 1.10 -11.33
C THR A 184 -8.99 0.53 -11.93
N THR A 185 -8.11 1.43 -12.40
CA THR A 185 -6.76 1.15 -12.88
C THR A 185 -5.79 2.12 -12.22
N ALA A 186 -4.54 1.70 -12.07
CA ALA A 186 -3.47 2.54 -11.55
C ALA A 186 -2.20 2.30 -12.37
N LYS A 187 -1.42 3.37 -12.60
CA LYS A 187 -0.09 3.28 -13.23
C LYS A 187 0.89 2.66 -12.24
N ASP A 188 1.99 2.13 -12.74
CA ASP A 188 3.09 1.67 -11.89
C ASP A 188 3.72 2.83 -11.15
N GLY A 189 4.16 2.57 -9.92
CA GLY A 189 4.78 3.54 -9.03
C GLY A 189 3.96 3.85 -7.78
N VAL A 190 4.46 4.83 -7.02
CA VAL A 190 3.82 5.35 -5.81
C VAL A 190 2.96 6.54 -6.20
N GLN A 191 1.66 6.49 -5.88
CA GLN A 191 0.69 7.52 -6.25
C GLN A 191 -0.43 7.63 -5.23
N ASN A 192 -1.11 8.79 -5.18
CA ASN A 192 -2.33 8.96 -4.42
C ASN A 192 -3.48 8.31 -5.18
N LEU A 193 -4.13 7.34 -4.56
CA LEU A 193 -5.29 6.62 -5.09
C LEU A 193 -6.61 7.28 -4.66
N VAL A 194 -6.65 7.83 -3.46
CA VAL A 194 -7.69 8.73 -2.95
C VAL A 194 -6.99 9.94 -2.38
N ASN A 195 -7.52 11.12 -2.64
CA ASN A 195 -6.99 12.36 -2.10
C ASN A 195 -8.13 13.36 -1.87
N ASN A 196 -8.62 13.44 -0.65
CA ASN A 196 -9.62 14.41 -0.25
C ASN A 196 -9.17 15.14 1.03
N GLN A 197 -9.98 16.08 1.53
CA GLN A 197 -9.62 16.92 2.67
C GLN A 197 -9.39 16.15 3.98
N ASP A 198 -9.99 14.96 4.12
CA ASP A 198 -9.99 14.19 5.37
C ASP A 198 -8.92 13.10 5.39
N VAL A 199 -8.68 12.46 4.23
CA VAL A 199 -7.75 11.35 4.11
C VAL A 199 -7.09 11.31 2.73
N THR A 200 -5.85 10.83 2.69
CA THR A 200 -5.18 10.41 1.47
C THR A 200 -4.88 8.92 1.56
N VAL A 201 -5.26 8.14 0.57
CA VAL A 201 -4.82 6.75 0.39
C VAL A 201 -3.75 6.75 -0.69
N ARG A 202 -2.51 6.49 -0.29
CA ARG A 202 -1.37 6.37 -1.21
C ARG A 202 -1.02 4.90 -1.40
N GLY A 203 -0.85 4.47 -2.63
CA GLY A 203 -0.49 3.09 -2.96
C GLY A 203 0.79 3.03 -3.81
N ASN A 204 1.51 1.92 -3.69
CA ASN A 204 2.52 1.52 -4.65
C ASN A 204 1.98 0.36 -5.48
N VAL A 205 1.84 0.57 -6.77
CA VAL A 205 1.40 -0.45 -7.75
C VAL A 205 2.59 -0.79 -8.64
N GLN A 206 2.80 -2.08 -8.92
CA GLN A 206 3.82 -2.58 -9.83
C GLN A 206 3.25 -3.79 -10.59
N ASP A 207 3.29 -3.76 -11.90
CA ASP A 207 2.76 -4.85 -12.75
C ASP A 207 1.32 -5.25 -12.38
N GLY A 208 0.46 -4.27 -12.14
CA GLY A 208 -0.93 -4.48 -11.73
C GLY A 208 -1.12 -5.09 -10.34
N LYS A 209 -0.06 -5.19 -9.52
CA LYS A 209 -0.09 -5.67 -8.14
C LYS A 209 0.09 -4.52 -7.17
N LEU A 210 -0.67 -4.51 -6.10
CA LEU A 210 -0.53 -3.55 -5.01
C LEU A 210 0.57 -4.05 -4.05
N MET A 211 1.68 -3.30 -3.94
CA MET A 211 2.80 -3.63 -3.08
C MET A 211 2.57 -3.22 -1.63
N GLY A 212 1.94 -2.08 -1.43
CA GLY A 212 1.64 -1.53 -0.12
C GLY A 212 0.69 -0.34 -0.23
N LEU A 213 0.10 0.03 0.90
CA LEU A 213 -0.75 1.20 1.09
C LEU A 213 -0.24 2.06 2.25
N ALA A 214 -0.49 3.35 2.17
CA ALA A 214 -0.41 4.29 3.29
C ALA A 214 -1.73 5.05 3.37
N LEU A 215 -2.42 4.94 4.50
CA LEU A 215 -3.51 5.84 4.86
C LEU A 215 -2.87 7.02 5.60
N ILE A 216 -3.06 8.22 5.06
CA ILE A 216 -2.47 9.47 5.56
C ILE A 216 -3.62 10.35 6.00
N VAL A 217 -3.57 10.82 7.24
CA VAL A 217 -4.66 11.59 7.87
C VAL A 217 -4.09 12.86 8.47
N PRO A 218 -4.56 14.05 8.07
CA PRO A 218 -4.17 15.29 8.73
C PRO A 218 -4.54 15.25 10.21
N THR A 219 -3.61 15.62 11.11
CA THR A 219 -3.86 15.60 12.56
C THR A 219 -5.01 16.50 12.98
N LYS A 220 -5.25 17.60 12.25
CA LYS A 220 -6.43 18.46 12.43
C LYS A 220 -7.75 17.72 12.25
N GLN A 221 -7.83 16.78 11.30
CA GLN A 221 -9.04 15.99 11.06
C GLN A 221 -9.31 14.98 12.17
N MET A 222 -8.25 14.47 12.81
CA MET A 222 -8.40 13.58 13.98
C MET A 222 -9.02 14.27 15.21
N LYS A 223 -9.07 15.61 15.22
CA LYS A 223 -9.72 16.39 16.28
C LYS A 223 -11.22 16.62 16.03
N THR A 224 -11.74 16.33 14.83
CA THR A 224 -13.14 16.51 14.46
C THR A 224 -13.89 15.18 14.45
N LYS A 225 -15.18 15.17 14.82
CA LYS A 225 -16.04 13.97 14.77
C LYS A 225 -16.16 13.44 13.32
N SER A 226 -16.27 14.33 12.34
CA SER A 226 -16.35 13.97 10.92
C SER A 226 -15.07 13.29 10.44
N GLY A 227 -13.91 13.90 10.69
CA GLY A 227 -12.62 13.35 10.29
C GLY A 227 -12.30 12.01 10.98
N GLN A 228 -12.61 11.87 12.29
CA GLN A 228 -12.50 10.58 13.00
C GLN A 228 -13.37 9.50 12.36
N LYS A 229 -14.63 9.83 12.02
CA LYS A 229 -15.55 8.92 11.34
C LYS A 229 -15.00 8.53 9.97
N LYS A 230 -14.51 9.50 9.19
CA LYS A 230 -13.93 9.28 7.87
C LYS A 230 -12.70 8.38 7.94
N PHE A 231 -11.77 8.70 8.83
CA PHE A 231 -10.61 7.87 9.12
C PHE A 231 -11.01 6.44 9.48
N GLY A 232 -11.88 6.26 10.46
CA GLY A 232 -12.33 4.95 10.92
C GLY A 232 -12.98 4.13 9.81
N THR A 233 -13.86 4.77 8.99
CA THR A 233 -14.50 4.13 7.85
C THR A 233 -13.47 3.71 6.81
N THR A 234 -12.60 4.62 6.36
CA THR A 234 -11.59 4.32 5.34
C THR A 234 -10.62 3.23 5.81
N PHE A 235 -10.17 3.30 7.07
CA PHE A 235 -9.31 2.27 7.66
C PHE A 235 -10.01 0.90 7.70
N ALA A 236 -11.26 0.86 8.14
CA ALA A 236 -12.04 -0.39 8.18
C ALA A 236 -12.24 -0.99 6.79
N LEU A 237 -12.55 -0.18 5.80
CA LEU A 237 -12.72 -0.61 4.41
C LEU A 237 -11.41 -1.17 3.82
N LEU A 238 -10.29 -0.46 3.99
CA LEU A 238 -8.96 -0.93 3.54
C LEU A 238 -8.58 -2.23 4.24
N GLY A 239 -8.70 -2.29 5.56
CA GLY A 239 -8.38 -3.49 6.34
C GLY A 239 -9.23 -4.69 5.92
N THR A 240 -10.54 -4.52 5.73
CA THR A 240 -11.45 -5.57 5.27
C THR A 240 -11.11 -6.02 3.85
N THR A 241 -10.81 -5.09 2.94
CA THR A 241 -10.36 -5.38 1.57
C THR A 241 -9.10 -6.25 1.57
N LEU A 242 -8.19 -6.01 2.50
CA LEU A 242 -6.96 -6.80 2.70
C LEU A 242 -7.17 -8.06 3.55
N LYS A 243 -8.42 -8.40 3.89
CA LYS A 243 -8.80 -9.53 4.74
C LYS A 243 -8.22 -9.48 6.17
N ALA A 244 -7.76 -8.32 6.62
CA ALA A 244 -7.36 -8.10 8.00
C ALA A 244 -8.60 -7.98 8.91
N LYS A 245 -8.38 -7.88 10.23
CA LYS A 245 -9.40 -7.63 11.25
C LYS A 245 -9.26 -6.18 11.75
N PRO A 246 -9.93 -5.15 11.13
CA PRO A 246 -9.68 -3.75 11.44
C PRO A 246 -9.89 -3.38 12.90
N LYS A 247 -10.96 -3.87 13.52
CA LYS A 247 -11.26 -3.64 14.94
C LYS A 247 -10.14 -4.12 15.86
N TYR A 248 -9.58 -5.32 15.59
CA TYR A 248 -8.43 -5.84 16.34
C TYR A 248 -7.21 -4.92 16.19
N VAL A 249 -6.95 -4.46 14.97
CA VAL A 249 -5.78 -3.59 14.69
C VAL A 249 -5.93 -2.25 15.40
N ILE A 250 -7.11 -1.61 15.36
CA ILE A 250 -7.38 -0.34 16.06
C ILE A 250 -7.20 -0.51 17.58
N ASN A 251 -7.78 -1.54 18.18
CA ASN A 251 -7.65 -1.79 19.61
C ASN A 251 -6.17 -1.98 20.04
N LYS A 252 -5.37 -2.62 19.17
CA LYS A 252 -3.92 -2.75 19.43
C LYS A 252 -3.19 -1.41 19.31
N PHE A 253 -3.55 -0.55 18.32
CA PHE A 253 -2.99 0.80 18.21
C PHE A 253 -3.32 1.64 19.45
N GLU A 254 -4.55 1.63 19.92
CA GLU A 254 -4.95 2.34 21.13
C GLU A 254 -4.13 1.92 22.34
N LYS A 255 -3.89 0.61 22.49
CA LYS A 255 -3.03 0.09 23.57
C LYS A 255 -1.59 0.61 23.42
N VAL A 256 -1.00 0.54 22.22
CA VAL A 256 0.36 1.05 21.96
C VAL A 256 0.46 2.56 22.28
N LEU A 257 -0.54 3.35 21.91
CA LEU A 257 -0.58 4.78 22.21
C LEU A 257 -0.70 5.07 23.72
N LYS A 258 -1.51 4.29 24.45
CA LYS A 258 -1.62 4.40 25.91
C LYS A 258 -0.31 4.03 26.61
N ASP A 259 0.35 2.97 26.15
CA ASP A 259 1.63 2.53 26.70
C ASP A 259 2.75 3.56 26.42
N ALA A 260 2.77 4.15 25.21
CA ALA A 260 3.72 5.21 24.86
C ALA A 260 3.54 6.50 25.67
N LYS A 261 2.30 6.85 26.04
CA LYS A 261 2.04 8.00 26.93
C LYS A 261 2.53 7.77 28.37
N LYS A 262 2.57 6.52 28.83
CA LYS A 262 3.09 6.15 30.15
C LYS A 262 4.63 6.08 30.17
N ASN A 263 5.25 5.72 29.06
CA ASN A 263 6.71 5.54 28.92
C ASN A 263 7.23 6.46 27.82
N SER A 264 7.53 7.71 28.18
CA SER A 264 7.94 8.79 27.27
C SER A 264 9.27 8.53 26.50
N SER A 265 10.00 7.46 26.81
CA SER A 265 11.29 7.12 26.19
C SER A 265 11.21 6.22 24.94
N SER A 266 10.03 5.72 24.57
CA SER A 266 9.90 4.80 23.43
C SER A 266 9.21 5.45 22.23
N THR A 267 9.99 5.87 21.24
CA THR A 267 9.52 6.32 19.92
C THR A 267 9.25 5.17 18.94
N THR A 268 9.43 3.91 19.37
CA THR A 268 9.32 2.74 18.50
C THR A 268 7.85 2.32 18.36
N THR A 269 7.27 2.58 17.20
CA THR A 269 5.94 2.09 16.85
C THR A 269 6.00 0.58 16.60
N LYS A 270 5.32 -0.19 17.46
CA LYS A 270 5.23 -1.65 17.29
C LYS A 270 4.43 -2.01 16.04
N THR A 271 4.97 -2.90 15.21
CA THR A 271 4.24 -3.48 14.07
C THR A 271 3.08 -4.34 14.57
N ILE A 272 1.86 -4.03 14.13
CA ILE A 272 0.69 -4.86 14.39
C ILE A 272 0.46 -5.78 13.19
N ARG A 273 0.16 -7.06 13.44
CA ARG A 273 -0.08 -8.05 12.38
C ARG A 273 -1.51 -8.57 12.46
N SER A 274 -2.16 -8.68 11.31
CA SER A 274 -3.49 -9.28 11.18
C SER A 274 -3.63 -9.98 9.82
N ASN A 275 -3.83 -11.28 9.82
CA ASN A 275 -3.95 -12.14 8.62
C ASN A 275 -2.82 -11.92 7.59
N GLY A 276 -1.58 -11.89 8.05
CA GLY A 276 -0.40 -11.70 7.20
C GLY A 276 -0.17 -10.25 6.75
N ILE A 277 -1.06 -9.33 7.07
CA ILE A 277 -0.88 -7.89 6.83
C ILE A 277 -0.18 -7.25 8.03
N ARG A 278 0.85 -6.47 7.76
CA ARG A 278 1.59 -5.65 8.73
C ARG A 278 1.06 -4.23 8.69
N PHE A 279 0.78 -3.70 9.87
CA PHE A 279 0.35 -2.32 10.07
C PHE A 279 1.42 -1.61 10.90
N ASN A 280 1.99 -0.55 10.33
CA ASN A 280 2.97 0.31 10.99
C ASN A 280 2.43 1.74 11.03
N THR A 281 2.65 2.45 12.12
CA THR A 281 2.30 3.86 12.23
C THR A 281 3.54 4.72 12.07
N GLY A 282 3.34 5.90 11.49
CA GLY A 282 4.31 6.98 11.46
C GLY A 282 3.60 8.30 11.77
N PHE A 283 4.32 9.27 12.28
CA PHE A 283 3.80 10.59 12.60
C PHE A 283 4.73 11.65 12.03
N SER A 284 4.14 12.71 11.51
CA SER A 284 4.80 14.00 11.32
C SER A 284 4.10 15.03 12.21
N THR A 285 4.52 16.29 12.16
CA THR A 285 3.88 17.40 12.89
C THR A 285 2.40 17.56 12.54
N ASP A 286 2.01 17.23 11.33
CA ASP A 286 0.71 17.52 10.73
C ASP A 286 -0.07 16.30 10.20
N HIS A 287 0.55 15.11 10.17
CA HIS A 287 -0.08 13.90 9.65
C HIS A 287 0.20 12.64 10.48
N LEU A 288 -0.83 11.79 10.57
CA LEU A 288 -0.73 10.38 10.95
C LEU A 288 -0.61 9.54 9.68
N TYR A 289 0.31 8.60 9.66
CA TYR A 289 0.51 7.62 8.59
C TYR A 289 0.23 6.22 9.12
N ILE A 290 -0.57 5.43 8.41
CA ILE A 290 -0.74 4.01 8.66
C ILE A 290 -0.34 3.24 7.41
N TYR A 291 0.80 2.58 7.48
CA TYR A 291 1.32 1.74 6.40
C TYR A 291 0.77 0.32 6.51
N MET A 292 0.34 -0.24 5.39
CA MET A 292 -0.19 -1.59 5.26
C MET A 292 0.67 -2.33 4.23
N THR A 293 1.38 -3.36 4.67
CA THR A 293 2.27 -4.20 3.83
C THR A 293 2.11 -5.67 4.20
N LYS A 294 2.73 -6.55 3.41
CA LYS A 294 2.68 -8.01 3.66
C LYS A 294 4.04 -8.54 4.05
#